data_f4202a7e13fba2ac25f3f534b478bfe4
#
_entry.id   f4202a7e13fba2ac25f3f534b478bfe4
#
_cell.length_a   1.000
_cell.length_b   1.000
_cell.length_c   1.000
_cell.angle_alpha   90.00
_cell.angle_beta   90.00
_cell.angle_gamma   90.00
#
_symmetry.space_group_name_H-M   'P 1'
#
loop_
_entity.id
_entity.type
_entity.pdbx_description
1 polymer ?
#
loop_
_entity_poly.entity_id
_entity_poly.type
_entity_poly.pdbx_seq_one_letter_code
_entity_poly.pdbx_strand_id
1 'polypeptide(L)'
;TALNDLQIANQQLKTDMEKEQALEQQRVEFFSAASHELKTPLTILKGHLSGMLNGISGYENNTEYMERSLAVVDRMENLVKELLYVSKTEGTQKSAYKVVDFAEVFRVQLATVSDLSEEKKQHLEVNIPDRLYCEVEQVQMERAIQNILVNAIRYSPSNESIHITLSEIHGTIRGEIENTGVHVPDDALPHLFEAFYRADASRNRNTGGTGLGLY
;
A
#
# COMPACT_ATOMS: atom_id res chain seq x y z
N THR A 1 -6.45 7.06 -47.99
CA THR A 1 -5.32 7.27 -48.90
C THR A 1 -4.00 7.18 -48.14
N ALA A 2 -2.92 6.75 -48.79
CA ALA A 2 -1.61 6.50 -48.16
C ALA A 2 -1.11 7.66 -47.25
N LEU A 3 -1.36 8.92 -47.62
CA LEU A 3 -0.98 10.07 -46.82
C LEU A 3 -1.72 10.16 -45.48
N ASN A 4 -3.03 9.90 -45.50
CA ASN A 4 -3.85 9.90 -44.28
C ASN A 4 -3.49 8.74 -43.35
N ASP A 5 -3.22 7.56 -43.93
CA ASP A 5 -2.78 6.39 -43.18
C ASP A 5 -1.41 6.61 -42.52
N LEU A 6 -0.50 7.31 -43.24
CA LEU A 6 0.80 7.70 -42.68
C LEU A 6 0.67 8.72 -41.55
N GLN A 7 -0.24 9.69 -41.67
CA GLN A 7 -0.51 10.66 -40.60
C GLN A 7 -1.05 10.00 -39.36
N ILE A 8 -2.02 9.07 -39.49
CA ILE A 8 -2.58 8.31 -38.38
C ILE A 8 -1.49 7.47 -37.70
N ALA A 9 -0.69 6.74 -38.47
CA ALA A 9 0.43 5.94 -37.95
C ALA A 9 1.47 6.79 -37.20
N ASN A 10 1.79 7.97 -37.73
CA ASN A 10 2.74 8.89 -37.09
C ASN A 10 2.18 9.46 -35.76
N GLN A 11 0.90 9.80 -35.75
CA GLN A 11 0.24 10.25 -34.52
C GLN A 11 0.19 9.15 -33.46
N GLN A 12 -0.11 7.91 -33.86
CA GLN A 12 -0.10 6.75 -32.97
C GLN A 12 1.30 6.52 -32.39
N LEU A 13 2.32 6.52 -33.23
CA LEU A 13 3.70 6.34 -32.80
C LEU A 13 4.13 7.42 -31.81
N LYS A 14 3.77 8.68 -32.06
CA LYS A 14 4.05 9.77 -31.14
C LYS A 14 3.38 9.56 -29.77
N THR A 15 2.12 9.17 -29.78
CA THR A 15 1.38 8.86 -28.53
C THR A 15 2.00 7.68 -27.76
N ASP A 16 2.44 6.64 -28.49
CA ASP A 16 3.07 5.48 -27.88
C ASP A 16 4.45 5.83 -27.29
N MET A 17 5.24 6.66 -27.98
CA MET A 17 6.51 7.17 -27.46
C MET A 17 6.33 8.05 -26.22
N GLU A 18 5.31 8.92 -26.19
CA GLU A 18 4.99 9.75 -25.01
C GLU A 18 4.59 8.88 -23.81
N LYS A 19 3.83 7.82 -24.03
CA LYS A 19 3.48 6.84 -22.99
C LYS A 19 4.71 6.09 -22.47
N GLU A 20 5.57 5.62 -23.37
CA GLU A 20 6.79 4.91 -23.01
C GLU A 20 7.73 5.79 -22.17
N GLN A 21 7.90 7.06 -22.57
CA GLN A 21 8.69 8.02 -21.82
C GLN A 21 8.09 8.29 -20.41
N ALA A 22 6.77 8.42 -20.31
CA ALA A 22 6.10 8.61 -19.02
C ALA A 22 6.28 7.40 -18.08
N LEU A 23 6.17 6.17 -18.62
CA LEU A 23 6.41 4.94 -17.87
C LEU A 23 7.87 4.84 -17.40
N GLU A 24 8.84 5.16 -18.26
CA GLU A 24 10.26 5.13 -17.86
C GLU A 24 10.56 6.19 -16.79
N GLN A 25 9.97 7.38 -16.90
CA GLN A 25 10.11 8.42 -15.88
C GLN A 25 9.54 7.95 -14.52
N GLN A 26 8.34 7.38 -14.52
CA GLN A 26 7.73 6.81 -13.30
C GLN A 26 8.62 5.72 -12.69
N ARG A 27 9.21 4.88 -13.51
CA ARG A 27 10.12 3.83 -13.06
C ARG A 27 11.38 4.40 -12.40
N VAL A 28 11.99 5.44 -12.98
CA VAL A 28 13.16 6.12 -12.41
C VAL A 28 12.80 6.75 -11.06
N GLU A 29 11.65 7.42 -10.97
CA GLU A 29 11.16 8.03 -9.75
C GLU A 29 10.89 6.97 -8.67
N PHE A 30 10.26 5.86 -9.03
CA PHE A 30 10.02 4.72 -8.15
C PHE A 30 11.33 4.17 -7.54
N PHE A 31 12.35 3.88 -8.37
CA PHE A 31 13.62 3.36 -7.87
C PHE A 31 14.41 4.38 -7.05
N SER A 32 14.31 5.66 -7.38
CA SER A 32 14.89 6.74 -6.59
C SER A 32 14.27 6.80 -5.19
N ALA A 33 12.93 6.80 -5.12
CA ALA A 33 12.18 6.81 -3.86
C ALA A 33 12.45 5.54 -3.03
N ALA A 34 12.46 4.35 -3.67
CA ALA A 34 12.80 3.09 -3.03
C ALA A 34 14.20 3.12 -2.39
N SER A 35 15.18 3.69 -3.09
CA SER A 35 16.55 3.84 -2.59
C SER A 35 16.59 4.75 -1.37
N HIS A 36 15.83 5.83 -1.36
CA HIS A 36 15.71 6.74 -0.22
C HIS A 36 15.05 6.07 0.98
N GLU A 37 13.95 5.32 0.77
CA GLU A 37 13.23 4.62 1.84
C GLU A 37 14.05 3.47 2.44
N LEU A 38 14.95 2.84 1.68
CA LEU A 38 15.89 1.85 2.19
C LEU A 38 17.09 2.46 2.93
N LYS A 39 17.57 3.63 2.49
CA LYS A 39 18.74 4.28 3.09
C LYS A 39 18.46 4.76 4.52
N THR A 40 17.28 5.27 4.80
CA THR A 40 16.88 5.79 6.11
C THR A 40 16.96 4.72 7.20
N PRO A 41 16.27 3.56 7.13
CA PRO A 41 16.36 2.51 8.14
C PRO A 41 17.77 1.92 8.24
N LEU A 42 18.50 1.79 7.13
CA LEU A 42 19.88 1.33 7.14
C LEU A 42 20.81 2.28 7.94
N THR A 43 20.59 3.60 7.81
CA THR A 43 21.35 4.59 8.58
C THR A 43 21.01 4.51 10.08
N ILE A 44 19.74 4.29 10.44
CA ILE A 44 19.30 4.11 11.82
C ILE A 44 19.96 2.85 12.41
N LEU A 45 19.88 1.72 11.70
CA LEU A 45 20.47 0.46 12.12
C LEU A 45 21.99 0.60 12.34
N LYS A 46 22.69 1.22 11.39
CA LYS A 46 24.12 1.52 11.53
C LYS A 46 24.41 2.40 12.74
N GLY A 47 23.56 3.40 13.03
CA GLY A 47 23.66 4.25 14.20
C GLY A 47 23.54 3.48 15.51
N HIS A 48 22.53 2.59 15.63
CA HIS A 48 22.34 1.74 16.80
C HIS A 48 23.55 0.84 17.04
N LEU A 49 23.98 0.11 16.00
CA LEU A 49 25.12 -0.81 16.09
C LEU A 49 26.42 -0.07 16.45
N SER A 50 26.68 1.08 15.81
CA SER A 50 27.88 1.88 16.09
C SER A 50 27.85 2.49 17.50
N GLY A 51 26.66 2.93 17.95
CA GLY A 51 26.48 3.48 19.31
C GLY A 51 26.76 2.46 20.39
N MET A 52 26.21 1.23 20.24
CA MET A 52 26.46 0.12 21.15
C MET A 52 27.94 -0.32 21.13
N LEU A 53 28.52 -0.45 19.95
CA LEU A 53 29.91 -0.93 19.79
C LEU A 53 30.94 0.03 20.41
N ASN A 54 30.70 1.34 20.28
CA ASN A 54 31.62 2.38 20.76
C ASN A 54 31.29 2.89 22.18
N GLY A 55 30.30 2.29 22.86
CA GLY A 55 29.90 2.68 24.22
C GLY A 55 29.47 4.15 24.32
N ILE A 56 28.80 4.68 23.28
CA ILE A 56 28.36 6.08 23.26
C ILE A 56 27.26 6.26 24.31
N SER A 57 27.36 7.35 25.10
CA SER A 57 26.32 7.71 26.09
C SER A 57 24.94 7.77 25.47
N GLY A 58 23.97 7.10 26.11
CA GLY A 58 22.61 6.90 25.62
C GLY A 58 22.39 5.55 24.94
N TYR A 59 23.44 4.74 24.73
CA TYR A 59 23.36 3.37 24.17
C TYR A 59 23.76 2.31 25.19
N GLU A 60 23.70 2.62 26.48
CA GLU A 60 24.10 1.69 27.56
C GLU A 60 23.22 0.45 27.65
N ASN A 61 21.93 0.57 27.28
CA ASN A 61 21.02 -0.56 27.25
C ASN A 61 21.08 -1.30 25.92
N ASN A 62 22.06 -2.18 25.78
CA ASN A 62 22.26 -2.97 24.56
C ASN A 62 21.02 -3.78 24.17
N THR A 63 20.28 -4.35 25.13
CA THR A 63 19.08 -5.15 24.84
C THR A 63 18.00 -4.31 24.17
N GLU A 64 17.72 -3.12 24.68
CA GLU A 64 16.75 -2.19 24.10
C GLU A 64 17.12 -1.79 22.66
N TYR A 65 18.40 -1.47 22.42
CA TYR A 65 18.85 -1.10 21.08
C TYR A 65 18.91 -2.29 20.12
N MET A 66 19.12 -3.52 20.61
CA MET A 66 18.96 -4.74 19.81
C MET A 66 17.51 -4.93 19.38
N GLU A 67 16.54 -4.80 20.30
CA GLU A 67 15.11 -4.89 19.99
C GLU A 67 14.67 -3.81 18.99
N ARG A 68 15.11 -2.56 19.20
CA ARG A 68 14.86 -1.47 18.25
C ARG A 68 15.47 -1.75 16.88
N SER A 69 16.68 -2.35 16.84
CA SER A 69 17.35 -2.73 15.60
C SER A 69 16.60 -3.83 14.87
N LEU A 70 16.08 -4.82 15.60
CA LEU A 70 15.23 -5.88 15.04
C LEU A 70 13.98 -5.29 14.37
N ALA A 71 13.29 -4.39 15.06
CA ALA A 71 12.12 -3.71 14.49
C ALA A 71 12.44 -2.92 13.21
N VAL A 72 13.65 -2.35 13.12
CA VAL A 72 14.12 -1.70 11.88
C VAL A 72 14.34 -2.72 10.77
N VAL A 73 14.94 -3.88 11.08
CA VAL A 73 15.15 -4.98 10.12
C VAL A 73 13.82 -5.51 9.60
N ASP A 74 12.85 -5.77 10.48
CA ASP A 74 11.51 -6.25 10.11
C ASP A 74 10.81 -5.27 9.16
N ARG A 75 10.95 -3.96 9.43
CA ARG A 75 10.44 -2.91 8.55
C ARG A 75 11.11 -2.92 7.17
N MET A 76 12.43 -3.11 7.11
CA MET A 76 13.17 -3.23 5.85
C MET A 76 12.74 -4.47 5.07
N GLU A 77 12.54 -5.60 5.75
CA GLU A 77 12.07 -6.84 5.13
C GLU A 77 10.69 -6.66 4.48
N ASN A 78 9.76 -5.99 5.17
CA ASN A 78 8.45 -5.68 4.63
C ASN A 78 8.54 -4.75 3.41
N LEU A 79 9.36 -3.71 3.46
CA LEU A 79 9.59 -2.82 2.34
C LEU A 79 10.14 -3.57 1.11
N VAL A 80 11.11 -4.47 1.31
CA VAL A 80 11.67 -5.29 0.22
C VAL A 80 10.59 -6.21 -0.36
N LYS A 81 9.75 -6.84 0.46
CA LYS A 81 8.62 -7.67 -0.01
C LYS A 81 7.64 -6.87 -0.87
N GLU A 82 7.31 -5.64 -0.46
CA GLU A 82 6.44 -4.75 -1.24
C GLU A 82 7.07 -4.33 -2.57
N LEU A 83 8.35 -3.96 -2.57
CA LEU A 83 9.10 -3.62 -3.80
C LEU A 83 9.15 -4.78 -4.79
N LEU A 84 9.46 -5.99 -4.31
CA LEU A 84 9.49 -7.19 -5.14
C LEU A 84 8.11 -7.53 -5.72
N TYR A 85 7.04 -7.25 -4.98
CA TYR A 85 5.69 -7.45 -5.49
C TYR A 85 5.36 -6.47 -6.61
N VAL A 86 5.59 -5.18 -6.43
CA VAL A 86 5.38 -4.16 -7.47
C VAL A 86 6.15 -4.53 -8.74
N SER A 87 7.44 -4.86 -8.60
CA SER A 87 8.29 -5.28 -9.72
C SER A 87 7.78 -6.52 -10.48
N LYS A 88 7.13 -7.46 -9.79
CA LYS A 88 6.54 -8.66 -10.42
C LYS A 88 5.21 -8.37 -11.10
N THR A 89 4.43 -7.44 -10.59
CA THR A 89 3.11 -7.10 -11.13
C THR A 89 3.23 -6.32 -12.44
N GLU A 90 4.28 -5.53 -12.62
CA GLU A 90 4.60 -4.88 -13.89
C GLU A 90 5.03 -5.87 -15.00
N GLY A 91 5.50 -7.06 -14.64
CA GLY A 91 5.87 -8.13 -15.56
C GLY A 91 4.75 -9.14 -15.76
N THR A 92 3.93 -8.94 -16.76
CA THR A 92 2.98 -9.82 -17.48
C THR A 92 2.89 -11.31 -17.05
N GLN A 93 2.70 -11.64 -15.80
CA GLN A 93 2.06 -12.90 -15.46
C GLN A 93 0.54 -12.64 -15.47
N LYS A 94 -0.12 -13.06 -16.57
CA LYS A 94 -1.58 -13.13 -16.63
C LYS A 94 -2.01 -14.22 -15.64
N SER A 95 -2.24 -13.83 -14.38
CA SER A 95 -2.94 -14.70 -13.46
C SER A 95 -4.34 -14.94 -13.98
N ALA A 96 -4.82 -16.17 -13.86
CA ALA A 96 -6.12 -16.54 -14.41
C ALA A 96 -7.25 -15.87 -13.60
N TYR A 97 -8.10 -15.14 -14.27
CA TYR A 97 -9.38 -14.70 -13.71
C TYR A 97 -10.22 -15.91 -13.32
N LYS A 98 -10.84 -15.85 -12.16
CA LYS A 98 -11.71 -16.91 -11.64
C LYS A 98 -12.98 -16.29 -11.08
N VAL A 99 -14.09 -17.02 -11.23
CA VAL A 99 -15.33 -16.68 -10.53
C VAL A 99 -15.16 -17.06 -9.07
N VAL A 100 -15.26 -16.08 -8.18
CA VAL A 100 -15.14 -16.24 -6.73
C VAL A 100 -16.36 -15.66 -6.03
N ASP A 101 -16.66 -16.15 -4.83
CA ASP A 101 -17.57 -15.46 -3.92
C ASP A 101 -16.80 -14.28 -3.27
N PHE A 102 -16.96 -13.11 -3.84
CA PHE A 102 -16.24 -11.91 -3.41
C PHE A 102 -16.61 -11.48 -1.98
N ALA A 103 -17.84 -11.75 -1.55
CA ALA A 103 -18.27 -11.50 -0.18
C ALA A 103 -17.47 -12.34 0.82
N GLU A 104 -17.19 -13.61 0.48
CA GLU A 104 -16.37 -14.49 1.31
C GLU A 104 -14.89 -14.06 1.29
N VAL A 105 -14.34 -13.74 0.12
CA VAL A 105 -12.97 -13.18 0.01
C VAL A 105 -12.83 -11.97 0.92
N PHE A 106 -13.81 -11.06 0.91
CA PHE A 106 -13.78 -9.86 1.75
C PHE A 106 -13.84 -10.18 3.24
N ARG A 107 -14.71 -11.11 3.68
CA ARG A 107 -14.81 -11.54 5.08
C ARG A 107 -13.52 -12.17 5.58
N VAL A 108 -12.87 -12.99 4.76
CA VAL A 108 -11.58 -13.61 5.11
C VAL A 108 -10.52 -12.52 5.35
N GLN A 109 -10.42 -11.53 4.46
CA GLN A 109 -9.47 -10.43 4.64
C GLN A 109 -9.80 -9.57 5.88
N LEU A 110 -11.08 -9.33 6.14
CA LEU A 110 -11.52 -8.59 7.33
C LEU A 110 -11.11 -9.32 8.62
N ALA A 111 -11.26 -10.64 8.67
CA ALA A 111 -10.85 -11.44 9.82
C ALA A 111 -9.34 -11.36 10.09
N THR A 112 -8.50 -11.19 9.06
CA THR A 112 -7.03 -11.07 9.25
C THR A 112 -6.61 -9.77 9.92
N VAL A 113 -7.46 -8.76 9.93
CA VAL A 113 -7.16 -7.42 10.48
C VAL A 113 -7.94 -7.10 11.75
N SER A 114 -8.80 -8.02 12.22
CA SER A 114 -9.66 -7.82 13.40
C SER A 114 -8.85 -7.50 14.65
N ASP A 115 -7.77 -8.24 14.91
CA ASP A 115 -6.92 -8.05 16.08
C ASP A 115 -6.32 -6.64 16.13
N LEU A 116 -5.93 -6.08 14.98
CA LEU A 116 -5.40 -4.71 14.88
C LEU A 116 -6.45 -3.65 15.27
N SER A 117 -7.71 -3.89 14.93
CA SER A 117 -8.80 -2.99 15.29
C SER A 117 -9.16 -3.10 16.76
N GLU A 118 -9.11 -4.31 17.34
CA GLU A 118 -9.33 -4.56 18.77
C GLU A 118 -8.27 -3.89 19.64
N GLU A 119 -6.99 -3.96 19.27
CA GLU A 119 -5.90 -3.27 19.97
C GLU A 119 -6.15 -1.76 20.08
N LYS A 120 -6.73 -1.16 19.02
CA LYS A 120 -7.11 0.26 18.99
C LYS A 120 -8.51 0.54 19.57
N LYS A 121 -9.25 -0.49 19.97
CA LYS A 121 -10.66 -0.38 20.44
C LYS A 121 -11.56 0.31 19.40
N GLN A 122 -11.31 0.06 18.11
CA GLN A 122 -12.11 0.60 17.03
C GLN A 122 -13.38 -0.24 16.83
N HIS A 123 -14.44 0.38 16.35
CA HIS A 123 -15.72 -0.28 16.10
C HIS A 123 -15.86 -0.56 14.60
N LEU A 124 -15.86 -1.85 14.23
CA LEU A 124 -16.09 -2.27 12.84
C LEU A 124 -17.60 -2.46 12.61
N GLU A 125 -18.19 -1.63 11.77
CA GLU A 125 -19.57 -1.74 11.32
C GLU A 125 -19.59 -2.35 9.91
N VAL A 126 -20.00 -3.61 9.83
CA VAL A 126 -19.83 -4.43 8.64
C VAL A 126 -21.18 -4.75 8.01
N ASN A 127 -21.38 -4.35 6.75
CA ASN A 127 -22.56 -4.65 5.95
C ASN A 127 -22.13 -5.33 4.65
N ILE A 128 -22.04 -6.66 4.67
CA ILE A 128 -21.60 -7.49 3.56
C ILE A 128 -22.72 -8.51 3.25
N PRO A 129 -23.17 -8.65 1.98
CA PRO A 129 -24.18 -9.63 1.60
C PRO A 129 -23.69 -11.07 1.82
N ASP A 130 -24.62 -12.02 1.94
CA ASP A 130 -24.27 -13.42 2.17
C ASP A 130 -23.37 -13.99 1.07
N ARG A 131 -23.67 -13.66 -0.19
CA ARG A 131 -22.92 -14.07 -1.37
C ARG A 131 -22.87 -12.97 -2.42
N LEU A 132 -21.74 -12.89 -3.12
CA LEU A 132 -21.55 -11.94 -4.21
C LEU A 132 -20.47 -12.47 -5.17
N TYR A 133 -20.88 -12.92 -6.35
CA TYR A 133 -19.96 -13.56 -7.29
C TYR A 133 -19.42 -12.59 -8.33
N CYS A 134 -18.12 -12.63 -8.58
CA CYS A 134 -17.48 -11.92 -9.68
C CYS A 134 -16.27 -12.65 -10.22
N GLU A 135 -15.88 -12.30 -11.43
CA GLU A 135 -14.68 -12.82 -12.07
C GLU A 135 -13.51 -11.87 -11.83
N VAL A 136 -12.54 -12.30 -11.03
CA VAL A 136 -11.38 -11.49 -10.62
C VAL A 136 -10.12 -12.34 -10.55
N GLU A 137 -8.98 -11.67 -10.54
CA GLU A 137 -7.72 -12.27 -10.12
C GLU A 137 -7.67 -12.23 -8.57
N GLN A 138 -7.98 -13.39 -7.98
CA GLN A 138 -8.24 -13.50 -6.54
C GLN A 138 -7.10 -12.96 -5.67
N VAL A 139 -5.84 -13.33 -5.97
CA VAL A 139 -4.68 -12.97 -5.13
C VAL A 139 -4.44 -11.46 -5.12
N GLN A 140 -4.59 -10.80 -6.27
CA GLN A 140 -4.44 -9.34 -6.34
C GLN A 140 -5.59 -8.63 -5.61
N MET A 141 -6.80 -9.17 -5.74
CA MET A 141 -7.97 -8.60 -5.08
C MET A 141 -7.90 -8.75 -3.55
N GLU A 142 -7.49 -9.92 -3.05
CA GLU A 142 -7.22 -10.15 -1.62
C GLU A 142 -6.25 -9.12 -1.06
N ARG A 143 -5.16 -8.88 -1.79
CA ARG A 143 -4.15 -7.90 -1.40
C ARG A 143 -4.67 -6.46 -1.44
N ALA A 144 -5.42 -6.09 -2.47
CA ALA A 144 -6.04 -4.76 -2.56
C ALA A 144 -6.98 -4.50 -1.39
N ILE A 145 -7.84 -5.47 -1.07
CA ILE A 145 -8.75 -5.39 0.09
C ILE A 145 -7.94 -5.25 1.39
N GLN A 146 -6.94 -6.10 1.60
CA GLN A 146 -6.10 -6.07 2.79
C GLN A 146 -5.38 -4.71 2.95
N ASN A 147 -4.82 -4.16 1.88
CA ASN A 147 -4.16 -2.87 1.91
C ASN A 147 -5.11 -1.74 2.34
N ILE A 148 -6.33 -1.73 1.80
CA ILE A 148 -7.33 -0.70 2.14
C ILE A 148 -7.80 -0.88 3.59
N LEU A 149 -8.08 -2.12 4.05
CA LEU A 149 -8.49 -2.40 5.42
C LEU A 149 -7.41 -2.02 6.43
N VAL A 150 -6.16 -2.42 6.19
CA VAL A 150 -5.03 -2.05 7.05
C VAL A 150 -4.84 -0.54 7.10
N ASN A 151 -5.00 0.17 5.98
CA ASN A 151 -4.93 1.63 5.95
C ASN A 151 -6.05 2.25 6.78
N ALA A 152 -7.30 1.81 6.62
CA ALA A 152 -8.43 2.32 7.38
C ALA A 152 -8.20 2.16 8.90
N ILE A 153 -7.79 0.96 9.35
CA ILE A 153 -7.50 0.68 10.76
C ILE A 153 -6.31 1.51 11.26
N ARG A 154 -5.24 1.59 10.49
CA ARG A 154 -4.01 2.29 10.86
C ARG A 154 -4.23 3.78 11.06
N TYR A 155 -4.95 4.41 10.14
CA TYR A 155 -5.13 5.86 10.12
C TYR A 155 -6.33 6.34 10.94
N SER A 156 -7.31 5.51 11.25
CA SER A 156 -8.36 5.83 12.22
C SER A 156 -7.77 5.94 13.63
N PRO A 157 -8.16 6.96 14.40
CA PRO A 157 -7.83 7.07 15.82
C PRO A 157 -8.42 5.89 16.64
N SER A 158 -7.95 5.73 17.87
CA SER A 158 -8.53 4.76 18.79
C SER A 158 -9.96 5.16 19.19
N ASN A 159 -10.83 4.17 19.40
CA ASN A 159 -12.25 4.31 19.73
C ASN A 159 -13.14 4.91 18.62
N GLU A 160 -12.63 5.07 17.40
CA GLU A 160 -13.40 5.51 16.24
C GLU A 160 -14.07 4.34 15.51
N SER A 161 -15.03 4.64 14.63
CA SER A 161 -15.73 3.64 13.82
C SER A 161 -15.13 3.52 12.42
N ILE A 162 -15.18 2.29 11.89
CA ILE A 162 -14.86 2.00 10.49
C ILE A 162 -16.09 1.31 9.89
N HIS A 163 -16.72 1.98 8.92
CA HIS A 163 -17.89 1.46 8.22
C HIS A 163 -17.45 0.74 6.96
N ILE A 164 -17.88 -0.50 6.80
CA ILE A 164 -17.51 -1.36 5.69
C ILE A 164 -18.77 -1.84 5.01
N THR A 165 -18.98 -1.45 3.76
CA THR A 165 -20.16 -1.84 2.99
C THR A 165 -19.75 -2.46 1.66
N LEU A 166 -20.31 -3.63 1.35
CA LEU A 166 -20.18 -4.29 0.07
C LEU A 166 -21.56 -4.43 -0.57
N SER A 167 -21.73 -3.97 -1.79
CA SER A 167 -23.01 -3.98 -2.51
C SER A 167 -22.83 -4.26 -3.99
N GLU A 168 -23.92 -4.69 -4.65
CA GLU A 168 -23.99 -4.76 -6.09
C GLU A 168 -24.99 -3.71 -6.60
N ILE A 169 -24.52 -2.86 -7.52
CA ILE A 169 -25.29 -1.78 -8.11
C ILE A 169 -25.17 -1.90 -9.63
N HIS A 170 -26.30 -2.20 -10.31
CA HIS A 170 -26.35 -2.33 -11.77
C HIS A 170 -25.28 -3.27 -12.36
N GLY A 171 -25.03 -4.41 -11.71
CA GLY A 171 -24.04 -5.40 -12.15
C GLY A 171 -22.59 -5.03 -11.85
N THR A 172 -22.37 -3.93 -11.10
CA THR A 172 -21.06 -3.53 -10.62
C THR A 172 -20.98 -3.72 -9.13
N ILE A 173 -19.92 -4.39 -8.66
CA ILE A 173 -19.64 -4.54 -7.25
C ILE A 173 -18.97 -3.26 -6.73
N ARG A 174 -19.53 -2.73 -5.65
CA ARG A 174 -19.01 -1.56 -4.94
C ARG A 174 -18.65 -1.94 -3.51
N GLY A 175 -17.37 -1.81 -3.17
CA GLY A 175 -16.86 -1.88 -1.80
C GLY A 175 -16.57 -0.47 -1.29
N GLU A 176 -17.09 -0.13 -0.12
CA GLU A 176 -16.86 1.14 0.55
C GLU A 176 -16.29 0.88 1.93
N ILE A 177 -15.20 1.55 2.24
CA ILE A 177 -14.57 1.53 3.57
C ILE A 177 -14.39 2.98 3.99
N GLU A 178 -15.13 3.38 5.02
CA GLU A 178 -15.13 4.73 5.56
C GLU A 178 -14.62 4.69 7.00
N ASN A 179 -13.60 5.46 7.29
CA ASN A 179 -13.05 5.61 8.62
C ASN A 179 -13.39 6.99 9.20
N THR A 180 -13.86 7.01 10.46
CA THR A 180 -14.21 8.26 11.17
C THR A 180 -13.01 8.83 11.93
N GLY A 181 -13.13 10.08 12.39
CA GLY A 181 -12.15 10.73 13.25
C GLY A 181 -10.89 11.22 12.53
N VAL A 182 -10.80 11.06 11.21
CA VAL A 182 -9.66 11.54 10.40
C VAL A 182 -10.15 12.06 9.06
N HIS A 183 -9.45 13.03 8.53
CA HIS A 183 -9.70 13.59 7.20
C HIS A 183 -8.42 13.58 6.38
N VAL A 184 -8.51 13.20 5.12
CA VAL A 184 -7.41 13.33 4.17
C VAL A 184 -7.43 14.77 3.64
N PRO A 185 -6.33 15.53 3.74
CA PRO A 185 -6.26 16.88 3.18
C PRO A 185 -6.55 16.88 1.67
N ASP A 186 -7.26 17.89 1.18
CA ASP A 186 -7.67 17.97 -0.24
C ASP A 186 -6.46 18.01 -1.20
N ASP A 187 -5.37 18.61 -0.78
CA ASP A 187 -4.11 18.67 -1.52
C ASP A 187 -3.36 17.32 -1.57
N ALA A 188 -3.67 16.41 -0.65
CA ALA A 188 -3.11 15.07 -0.63
C ALA A 188 -3.87 14.08 -1.56
N LEU A 189 -5.15 14.31 -1.83
CA LEU A 189 -5.99 13.39 -2.60
C LEU A 189 -5.41 12.99 -3.97
N PRO A 190 -4.88 13.93 -4.80
CA PRO A 190 -4.29 13.58 -6.10
C PRO A 190 -3.09 12.65 -6.02
N HIS A 191 -2.40 12.66 -4.87
CA HIS A 191 -1.13 11.98 -4.67
C HIS A 191 -1.24 10.64 -3.94
N LEU A 192 -2.42 10.27 -3.43
CA LEU A 192 -2.59 9.06 -2.59
C LEU A 192 -2.17 7.75 -3.27
N PHE A 193 -2.22 7.70 -4.59
CA PHE A 193 -1.82 6.56 -5.39
C PHE A 193 -0.39 6.66 -5.94
N GLU A 194 0.35 7.71 -5.59
CA GLU A 194 1.76 7.79 -5.95
C GLU A 194 2.61 6.90 -5.04
N ALA A 195 3.61 6.25 -5.62
CA ALA A 195 4.51 5.39 -4.86
C ALA A 195 5.25 6.17 -3.76
N PHE A 196 5.26 5.64 -2.55
CA PHE A 196 5.90 6.22 -1.35
C PHE A 196 5.26 7.51 -0.85
N TYR A 197 4.18 7.98 -1.46
CA TYR A 197 3.49 9.17 -0.98
C TYR A 197 2.85 8.94 0.39
N ARG A 198 2.92 9.96 1.22
CA ARG A 198 2.35 9.96 2.58
C ARG A 198 1.88 11.38 2.92
N ALA A 199 0.59 11.55 3.19
CA ALA A 199 -0.01 12.86 3.49
C ALA A 199 0.58 13.53 4.75
N ASP A 200 1.11 12.75 5.70
CA ASP A 200 1.68 13.24 6.96
C ASP A 200 3.06 12.63 7.23
N ALA A 201 4.13 13.29 6.81
CA ALA A 201 5.50 12.85 7.07
C ALA A 201 5.92 12.98 8.56
N SER A 202 5.26 13.86 9.34
CA SER A 202 5.65 14.18 10.73
C SER A 202 5.00 13.27 11.80
N ARG A 203 3.76 12.83 11.61
CA ARG A 203 3.04 11.94 12.53
C ARG A 203 3.43 10.47 12.41
N ASN A 204 4.08 10.09 11.33
CA ASN A 204 4.14 8.70 10.87
C ASN A 204 5.45 7.96 11.11
N ARG A 205 6.39 8.47 11.91
CA ARG A 205 7.55 7.67 12.33
C ARG A 205 7.14 6.46 13.17
N ASN A 206 6.01 6.54 13.87
CA ASN A 206 5.50 5.46 14.74
C ASN A 206 4.48 4.53 14.04
N THR A 207 3.85 4.93 12.94
CA THR A 207 2.80 4.13 12.27
C THR A 207 3.33 3.21 11.16
N GLY A 208 4.60 3.32 10.78
CA GLY A 208 5.32 2.28 10.02
C GLY A 208 4.87 2.01 8.58
N GLY A 209 4.07 2.86 7.93
CA GLY A 209 3.66 2.66 6.53
C GLY A 209 4.79 2.97 5.54
N THR A 210 4.87 2.21 4.44
CA THR A 210 5.85 2.38 3.37
C THR A 210 5.41 3.39 2.30
N GLY A 211 4.10 3.67 2.19
CA GLY A 211 3.52 4.47 1.10
C GLY A 211 3.33 3.68 -0.20
N LEU A 212 3.46 2.35 -0.16
CA LEU A 212 3.24 1.47 -1.31
C LEU A 212 1.89 0.76 -1.29
N GLY A 213 1.15 0.84 -0.18
CA GLY A 213 -0.09 0.08 -0.02
C GLY A 213 -1.24 0.50 -0.91
N LEU A 214 -1.28 1.75 -1.39
CA LEU A 214 -2.27 2.25 -2.34
C LEU A 214 -1.73 2.39 -3.77
N TYR A 215 -0.43 2.31 -3.98
CA TYR A 215 0.22 2.24 -5.28
C TYR A 215 0.02 0.87 -5.91
#